data_dbaedd07ffc1b532460419386c69fbcf
#
_entry.id   dbaedd07ffc1b532460419386c69fbcf
#
_cell.length_a   1.000
_cell.length_b   1.000
_cell.length_c   1.000
_cell.angle_alpha   90.00
_cell.angle_beta   90.00
_cell.angle_gamma   90.00
#
_symmetry.space_group_name_H-M   'P 1'
#
loop_
_entity.id
_entity.type
_entity.pdbx_description
1 polymer ?
#
loop_
_entity_poly.entity_id
_entity_poly.type
_entity_poly.pdbx_seq_one_letter_code
_entity_poly.pdbx_strand_id
1 'polypeptide(L)'
;MLKIKNQKRDPFVPPLSVSALFNLSSFRHWDNIVANQKEIDFTRRELKDDRKTLAKAFLQLGIRKGDIITVATGRSMYENILIFLAANKIGAIVAFFDEKTARDTIIHYLDEFKSPLLITYKYSDKRIKELKHDAPSVKNIINLDGKTVDEGGPDDSQEEDIEVFALDGFWLGKQNIKKIAEKYKGHIPKNIFGANNEALISFTSGSTSGPKPMVFTNKNLIASAIYSKVASNVKMWDKELHTWMSYVKLDCPYGMVVSILAPICGGGEVILTPDIDDSNLDYYIGKNPNTIFGIPPLLEAMPSLKEDTDISELKMFASGGERLEKSASLAALDFFKSRGLKNIKISNGYGVGEALGLISTAVGTAAYNPDSVGRIPAGAHVMVLDPETGEELGFGKTGILYAAGKHILTRYYNRPELDDEKIIKVHGKKFIKTGDLAYVSETGYITLVGRATFFINNLPAKVYYEVVRAAIAKSDLVKKCYVVKGPDEKLKLASYAFVVLNDGVPKNNQTRREIVKKATEPFNLGKRRIVLKSYEIPRKVIFLDDLPLTKANKTDFRKLEKMAKEM
;
A
#
# COMPACT_ATOMS: atom_id res chain seq x y z
N MET A 1 -8.88 -10.37 -24.03
CA MET A 1 -9.33 -9.60 -22.84
C MET A 1 -10.68 -10.13 -22.38
N LEU A 2 -10.78 -10.56 -21.13
CA LEU A 2 -12.00 -11.15 -20.56
C LEU A 2 -13.17 -10.17 -20.59
N LYS A 3 -14.30 -10.55 -21.18
CA LYS A 3 -15.53 -9.75 -21.17
C LYS A 3 -16.38 -10.11 -19.95
N ILE A 4 -16.20 -9.38 -18.86
CA ILE A 4 -16.88 -9.63 -17.58
C ILE A 4 -18.37 -9.30 -17.69
N LYS A 5 -19.23 -10.25 -17.29
CA LYS A 5 -20.69 -10.04 -17.25
C LYS A 5 -21.04 -8.90 -16.30
N ASN A 6 -21.90 -7.98 -16.77
CA ASN A 6 -22.40 -6.84 -16.00
C ASN A 6 -21.31 -5.87 -15.49
N GLN A 7 -20.15 -5.81 -16.15
CA GLN A 7 -19.17 -4.76 -15.83
C GLN A 7 -19.74 -3.39 -16.25
N LYS A 8 -19.74 -2.44 -15.29
CA LYS A 8 -20.14 -1.06 -15.59
C LYS A 8 -19.15 -0.40 -16.55
N ARG A 9 -19.61 0.61 -17.29
CA ARG A 9 -18.72 1.42 -18.16
C ARG A 9 -17.59 2.05 -17.36
N ASP A 10 -16.44 2.25 -18.03
CA ASP A 10 -15.30 2.94 -17.42
C ASP A 10 -15.73 4.32 -16.93
N PRO A 11 -15.45 4.67 -15.67
CA PRO A 11 -15.81 5.97 -15.14
C PRO A 11 -15.00 7.09 -15.81
N PHE A 12 -15.62 8.28 -15.88
CA PHE A 12 -14.92 9.47 -16.34
C PHE A 12 -13.81 9.85 -15.36
N VAL A 13 -12.61 10.09 -15.87
CA VAL A 13 -11.46 10.59 -15.12
C VAL A 13 -11.19 12.00 -15.62
N PRO A 14 -11.38 13.05 -14.77
CA PRO A 14 -11.22 14.43 -15.19
C PRO A 14 -9.76 14.74 -15.54
N PRO A 15 -9.51 15.62 -16.54
CA PRO A 15 -8.16 15.99 -16.98
C PRO A 15 -7.49 17.01 -16.04
N LEU A 16 -7.61 16.80 -14.73
CA LEU A 16 -7.15 17.71 -13.67
C LEU A 16 -5.85 17.22 -13.02
N SER A 17 -5.16 18.12 -12.31
CA SER A 17 -4.22 17.73 -11.27
C SER A 17 -4.97 17.32 -9.99
N VAL A 18 -4.31 16.52 -9.13
CA VAL A 18 -4.92 16.12 -7.83
C VAL A 18 -5.24 17.34 -6.98
N SER A 19 -4.34 18.35 -6.97
CA SER A 19 -4.54 19.61 -6.25
C SER A 19 -5.75 20.40 -6.79
N ALA A 20 -6.04 20.34 -8.09
CA ALA A 20 -7.23 20.96 -8.68
C ALA A 20 -8.51 20.16 -8.37
N LEU A 21 -8.43 18.82 -8.38
CA LEU A 21 -9.55 17.97 -8.00
C LEU A 21 -9.95 18.19 -6.54
N PHE A 22 -8.96 18.35 -5.64
CA PHE A 22 -9.23 18.72 -4.24
C PHE A 22 -10.00 20.04 -4.13
N ASN A 23 -9.65 21.07 -4.91
CA ASN A 23 -10.40 22.33 -4.92
C ASN A 23 -11.84 22.13 -5.40
N LEU A 24 -12.01 21.34 -6.46
CA LEU A 24 -13.33 21.07 -7.03
C LEU A 24 -14.23 20.32 -6.03
N SER A 25 -13.68 19.29 -5.36
CA SER A 25 -14.41 18.51 -4.36
C SER A 25 -14.70 19.30 -3.08
N SER A 26 -13.91 20.33 -2.79
CA SER A 26 -14.09 21.19 -1.61
C SER A 26 -14.99 22.39 -1.86
N PHE A 27 -15.41 22.62 -3.11
CA PHE A 27 -16.25 23.77 -3.46
C PHE A 27 -17.56 23.76 -2.66
N ARG A 28 -17.88 24.86 -1.96
CA ARG A 28 -19.01 25.02 -1.02
C ARG A 28 -18.89 24.27 0.30
N HIS A 29 -17.76 23.57 0.57
CA HIS A 29 -17.56 22.74 1.78
C HIS A 29 -16.23 23.05 2.48
N TRP A 30 -15.76 24.29 2.37
CA TRP A 30 -14.43 24.67 2.85
C TRP A 30 -14.25 24.56 4.35
N ASP A 31 -15.34 24.66 5.11
CA ASP A 31 -15.32 24.62 6.58
C ASP A 31 -15.45 23.17 7.14
N ASN A 32 -15.70 22.20 6.24
CA ASN A 32 -15.71 20.79 6.67
C ASN A 32 -14.30 20.31 7.01
N ILE A 33 -14.22 19.43 7.99
CA ILE A 33 -12.98 18.73 8.35
C ILE A 33 -12.51 17.89 7.14
N VAL A 34 -11.22 17.88 6.88
CA VAL A 34 -10.58 17.06 5.85
C VAL A 34 -9.68 16.00 6.46
N ALA A 35 -9.09 16.29 7.60
CA ALA A 35 -8.23 15.37 8.33
C ALA A 35 -8.29 15.63 9.83
N ASN A 36 -8.22 14.55 10.60
CA ASN A 36 -7.98 14.59 12.05
C ASN A 36 -6.62 13.96 12.31
N GLN A 37 -5.77 14.61 13.09
CA GLN A 37 -4.50 14.07 13.55
C GLN A 37 -4.40 14.26 15.05
N LYS A 38 -4.51 13.18 15.81
CA LYS A 38 -4.62 13.24 17.26
C LYS A 38 -5.82 14.12 17.68
N GLU A 39 -5.59 15.14 18.50
CA GLU A 39 -6.65 16.04 18.97
C GLU A 39 -6.88 17.26 18.04
N ILE A 40 -6.28 17.26 16.85
CA ILE A 40 -6.33 18.41 15.95
C ILE A 40 -7.16 18.08 14.72
N ASP A 41 -8.18 18.88 14.48
CA ASP A 41 -8.98 18.86 13.25
C ASP A 41 -8.47 19.90 12.27
N PHE A 42 -8.30 19.50 11.03
CA PHE A 42 -7.94 20.36 9.91
C PHE A 42 -9.11 20.50 8.97
N THR A 43 -9.51 21.74 8.70
CA THR A 43 -10.54 22.04 7.72
C THR A 43 -9.97 22.04 6.30
N ARG A 44 -10.85 21.89 5.31
CA ARG A 44 -10.48 22.01 3.89
C ARG A 44 -9.95 23.39 3.55
N ARG A 45 -10.42 24.44 4.24
CA ARG A 45 -9.95 25.82 4.11
C ARG A 45 -8.51 25.95 4.58
N GLU A 46 -8.20 25.43 5.75
CA GLU A 46 -6.83 25.42 6.29
C GLU A 46 -5.88 24.67 5.37
N LEU A 47 -6.25 23.45 4.94
CA LEU A 47 -5.42 22.68 3.99
C LEU A 47 -5.17 23.43 2.68
N LYS A 48 -6.16 24.16 2.15
CA LYS A 48 -6.01 24.99 0.95
C LYS A 48 -5.01 26.13 1.16
N ASP A 49 -5.10 26.81 2.30
CA ASP A 49 -4.29 28.00 2.60
C ASP A 49 -2.85 27.59 2.97
N ASP A 50 -2.68 26.54 3.77
CA ASP A 50 -1.39 25.95 4.10
C ASP A 50 -0.68 25.45 2.84
N ARG A 51 -1.39 24.73 1.97
CA ARG A 51 -0.87 24.29 0.65
C ARG A 51 -0.39 25.47 -0.20
N LYS A 52 -1.13 26.59 -0.22
CA LYS A 52 -0.72 27.78 -0.96
C LYS A 52 0.56 28.38 -0.39
N THR A 53 0.66 28.41 0.93
CA THR A 53 1.82 28.90 1.66
C THR A 53 3.04 28.02 1.39
N LEU A 54 2.91 26.70 1.54
CA LEU A 54 4.00 25.74 1.30
C LEU A 54 4.43 25.73 -0.18
N ALA A 55 3.49 25.87 -1.13
CA ALA A 55 3.81 25.98 -2.55
C ALA A 55 4.66 27.24 -2.85
N LYS A 56 4.39 28.38 -2.20
CA LYS A 56 5.24 29.57 -2.31
C LYS A 56 6.63 29.33 -1.72
N ALA A 57 6.71 28.67 -0.56
CA ALA A 57 7.99 28.32 0.06
C ALA A 57 8.82 27.42 -0.88
N PHE A 58 8.23 26.39 -1.48
CA PHE A 58 8.90 25.54 -2.45
C PHE A 58 9.44 26.35 -3.66
N LEU A 59 8.63 27.27 -4.18
CA LEU A 59 9.07 28.15 -5.27
C LEU A 59 10.23 29.08 -4.85
N GLN A 60 10.23 29.58 -3.60
CA GLN A 60 11.31 30.37 -3.04
C GLN A 60 12.59 29.56 -2.87
N LEU A 61 12.48 28.28 -2.48
CA LEU A 61 13.59 27.33 -2.38
C LEU A 61 14.07 26.82 -3.77
N GLY A 62 13.57 27.39 -4.85
CA GLY A 62 14.01 27.06 -6.20
C GLY A 62 13.31 25.86 -6.83
N ILE A 63 12.33 25.24 -6.18
CA ILE A 63 11.58 24.09 -6.73
C ILE A 63 10.72 24.54 -7.91
N ARG A 64 10.76 23.80 -9.00
CA ARG A 64 10.02 24.07 -10.23
C ARG A 64 9.22 22.86 -10.69
N LYS A 65 8.38 23.05 -11.70
CA LYS A 65 7.64 21.97 -12.36
C LYS A 65 8.61 20.91 -12.90
N GLY A 66 8.35 19.65 -12.55
CA GLY A 66 9.15 18.50 -12.94
C GLY A 66 10.26 18.12 -11.96
N ASP A 67 10.62 19.01 -11.02
CA ASP A 67 11.56 18.66 -9.95
C ASP A 67 10.99 17.57 -9.04
N ILE A 68 11.87 16.71 -8.56
CA ILE A 68 11.49 15.63 -7.63
C ILE A 68 11.87 16.06 -6.21
N ILE A 69 10.88 16.14 -5.34
CA ILE A 69 11.05 16.36 -3.90
C ILE A 69 11.09 15.00 -3.22
N THR A 70 12.19 14.69 -2.55
CA THR A 70 12.32 13.45 -1.77
C THR A 70 11.79 13.67 -0.35
N VAL A 71 10.90 12.78 0.09
CA VAL A 71 10.24 12.83 1.39
C VAL A 71 10.48 11.53 2.15
N ALA A 72 11.29 11.58 3.20
CA ALA A 72 11.69 10.42 4.00
C ALA A 72 10.91 10.37 5.33
N THR A 73 9.61 10.39 5.22
CA THR A 73 8.71 10.34 6.38
C THR A 73 7.47 9.47 6.18
N GLY A 74 7.33 8.60 5.31
CA GLY A 74 6.19 7.75 4.93
C GLY A 74 5.00 7.54 5.89
N ARG A 75 4.90 8.34 6.96
CA ARG A 75 3.86 8.24 7.99
C ARG A 75 2.51 8.74 7.50
N SER A 76 1.43 8.20 8.07
CA SER A 76 0.07 8.72 7.89
C SER A 76 -0.10 10.02 8.71
N MET A 77 0.34 11.16 8.17
CA MET A 77 0.33 12.46 8.83
C MET A 77 -0.08 13.59 7.89
N TYR A 78 -0.65 14.65 8.44
CA TYR A 78 -1.16 15.81 7.70
C TYR A 78 -0.09 16.50 6.86
N GLU A 79 1.12 16.62 7.38
CA GLU A 79 2.25 17.23 6.70
C GLU A 79 2.55 16.53 5.35
N ASN A 80 2.47 15.21 5.28
CA ASN A 80 2.70 14.47 4.04
C ASN A 80 1.62 14.73 2.99
N ILE A 81 0.36 14.88 3.43
CA ILE A 81 -0.75 15.29 2.54
C ILE A 81 -0.50 16.70 2.01
N LEU A 82 -0.13 17.60 2.90
CA LEU A 82 0.16 19.00 2.60
C LEU A 82 1.33 19.15 1.62
N ILE A 83 2.46 18.45 1.88
CA ILE A 83 3.64 18.41 1.02
C ILE A 83 3.26 17.93 -0.38
N PHE A 84 2.55 16.80 -0.46
CA PHE A 84 2.12 16.27 -1.75
C PHE A 84 1.24 17.25 -2.53
N LEU A 85 0.22 17.82 -1.88
CA LEU A 85 -0.69 18.75 -2.55
C LEU A 85 -0.04 20.08 -2.91
N ALA A 86 0.94 20.56 -2.13
CA ALA A 86 1.71 21.76 -2.43
C ALA A 86 2.65 21.56 -3.63
N ALA A 87 3.40 20.46 -3.65
CA ALA A 87 4.24 20.06 -4.78
C ALA A 87 3.39 19.88 -6.06
N ASN A 88 2.28 19.15 -5.95
CA ASN A 88 1.36 18.91 -7.06
C ASN A 88 0.76 20.21 -7.62
N LYS A 89 0.50 21.21 -6.77
CA LYS A 89 0.00 22.52 -7.18
C LYS A 89 0.95 23.26 -8.12
N ILE A 90 2.26 23.14 -7.91
CA ILE A 90 3.29 23.75 -8.75
C ILE A 90 3.80 22.83 -9.87
N GLY A 91 3.36 21.57 -9.89
CA GLY A 91 3.73 20.55 -10.87
C GLY A 91 5.06 19.85 -10.58
N ALA A 92 5.54 19.93 -9.33
CA ALA A 92 6.64 19.11 -8.84
C ALA A 92 6.16 17.69 -8.49
N ILE A 93 7.10 16.75 -8.46
CA ILE A 93 6.88 15.33 -8.22
C ILE A 93 7.32 15.02 -6.79
N VAL A 94 6.60 14.16 -6.08
CA VAL A 94 7.00 13.71 -4.73
C VAL A 94 7.43 12.25 -4.78
N ALA A 95 8.58 11.94 -4.18
CA ALA A 95 9.07 10.59 -3.95
C ALA A 95 9.02 10.28 -2.45
N PHE A 96 8.11 9.39 -2.02
CA PHE A 96 7.98 9.01 -0.60
C PHE A 96 8.82 7.78 -0.26
N PHE A 97 9.58 7.87 0.84
CA PHE A 97 10.30 6.79 1.49
C PHE A 97 9.81 6.58 2.92
N ASP A 98 9.87 5.34 3.40
CA ASP A 98 9.73 5.04 4.82
C ASP A 98 10.85 5.72 5.61
N GLU A 99 10.56 6.23 6.80
CA GLU A 99 11.55 6.88 7.70
C GLU A 99 12.70 5.95 8.10
N LYS A 100 12.45 4.62 8.08
CA LYS A 100 13.43 3.57 8.38
C LYS A 100 14.23 3.13 7.16
N THR A 101 14.05 3.78 6.01
CA THR A 101 14.83 3.48 4.81
C THR A 101 16.32 3.70 5.09
N ALA A 102 17.14 2.76 4.66
CA ALA A 102 18.59 2.84 4.86
C ALA A 102 19.16 4.10 4.23
N ARG A 103 20.12 4.74 4.91
CA ARG A 103 20.78 5.98 4.48
C ARG A 103 21.29 5.89 3.04
N ASP A 104 22.06 4.86 2.73
CA ASP A 104 22.66 4.69 1.40
C ASP A 104 21.62 4.53 0.29
N THR A 105 20.46 3.95 0.61
CA THR A 105 19.32 3.90 -0.33
C THR A 105 18.76 5.30 -0.59
N ILE A 106 18.65 6.13 0.44
CA ILE A 106 18.14 7.51 0.29
C ILE A 106 19.13 8.32 -0.55
N ILE A 107 20.44 8.26 -0.24
CA ILE A 107 21.49 8.96 -0.99
C ILE A 107 21.47 8.53 -2.47
N HIS A 108 21.46 7.23 -2.73
CA HIS A 108 21.40 6.71 -4.10
C HIS A 108 20.24 7.33 -4.91
N TYR A 109 19.04 7.42 -4.32
CA TYR A 109 17.89 7.98 -5.01
C TYR A 109 17.87 9.51 -5.04
N LEU A 110 18.45 10.19 -4.06
CA LEU A 110 18.65 11.65 -4.13
C LEU A 110 19.49 12.01 -5.36
N ASP A 111 20.58 11.28 -5.59
CA ASP A 111 21.45 11.49 -6.75
C ASP A 111 20.79 11.07 -8.07
N GLU A 112 20.09 9.91 -8.09
CA GLU A 112 19.41 9.44 -9.29
C GLU A 112 18.30 10.40 -9.72
N PHE A 113 17.54 10.96 -8.76
CA PHE A 113 16.47 11.92 -9.01
C PHE A 113 16.96 13.35 -9.19
N LYS A 114 18.24 13.63 -8.85
CA LYS A 114 18.78 15.00 -8.76
C LYS A 114 17.85 15.87 -7.89
N SER A 115 17.44 15.35 -6.74
CA SER A 115 16.45 15.97 -5.88
C SER A 115 17.00 17.23 -5.22
N PRO A 116 16.45 18.43 -5.50
CA PRO A 116 16.94 19.67 -4.90
C PRO A 116 16.47 19.90 -3.47
N LEU A 117 15.47 19.13 -3.01
CA LEU A 117 14.89 19.25 -1.68
C LEU A 117 14.65 17.88 -1.07
N LEU A 118 15.20 17.68 0.14
CA LEU A 118 14.91 16.55 1.01
C LEU A 118 14.05 16.98 2.18
N ILE A 119 12.95 16.28 2.44
CA ILE A 119 12.11 16.47 3.63
C ILE A 119 12.21 15.23 4.50
N THR A 120 12.57 15.42 5.77
CA THR A 120 12.79 14.35 6.75
C THR A 120 11.92 14.56 8.00
N TYR A 121 11.91 13.58 8.91
CA TYR A 121 11.19 13.65 10.17
C TYR A 121 12.10 13.18 11.31
N LYS A 122 12.35 14.09 12.27
CA LYS A 122 13.18 13.84 13.47
C LYS A 122 14.56 13.24 13.19
N TYR A 123 15.19 13.64 12.06
CA TYR A 123 16.58 13.23 11.83
C TYR A 123 17.51 13.96 12.80
N SER A 124 18.52 13.24 13.31
CA SER A 124 19.57 13.83 14.13
C SER A 124 20.49 14.72 13.28
N ASP A 125 21.12 15.72 13.93
CA ASP A 125 22.06 16.63 13.28
C ASP A 125 23.21 15.88 12.62
N LYS A 126 23.72 14.81 13.25
CA LYS A 126 24.73 13.93 12.65
C LYS A 126 24.25 13.37 11.32
N ARG A 127 23.03 12.82 11.25
CA ARG A 127 22.47 12.26 10.03
C ARG A 127 22.23 13.29 8.94
N ILE A 128 21.85 14.51 9.34
CA ILE A 128 21.67 15.64 8.41
C ILE A 128 23.02 16.07 7.83
N LYS A 129 24.07 16.23 8.66
CA LYS A 129 25.42 16.56 8.21
C LYS A 129 25.98 15.51 7.24
N GLU A 130 25.82 14.22 7.56
CA GLU A 130 26.23 13.14 6.68
C GLU A 130 25.50 13.18 5.31
N LEU A 131 24.19 13.49 5.31
CA LEU A 131 23.40 13.62 4.08
C LEU A 131 23.84 14.82 3.22
N LYS A 132 24.17 15.95 3.85
CA LYS A 132 24.70 17.12 3.15
C LYS A 132 25.99 16.79 2.38
N HIS A 133 26.90 16.07 3.04
CA HIS A 133 28.18 15.69 2.43
C HIS A 133 28.01 14.72 1.26
N ASP A 134 27.11 13.74 1.40
CA ASP A 134 27.03 12.60 0.47
C ASP A 134 25.94 12.73 -0.61
N ALA A 135 25.15 13.80 -0.60
CA ALA A 135 24.08 14.05 -1.57
C ALA A 135 24.17 15.46 -2.18
N PRO A 136 25.13 15.73 -3.08
CA PRO A 136 25.39 17.07 -3.60
C PRO A 136 24.24 17.66 -4.43
N SER A 137 23.30 16.86 -4.89
CA SER A 137 22.10 17.35 -5.58
C SER A 137 21.14 18.11 -4.66
N VAL A 138 21.19 17.85 -3.35
CA VAL A 138 20.29 18.45 -2.36
C VAL A 138 20.75 19.86 -2.00
N LYS A 139 19.95 20.85 -2.35
CA LYS A 139 20.18 22.26 -2.02
C LYS A 139 19.58 22.66 -0.68
N ASN A 140 18.49 22.03 -0.30
CA ASN A 140 17.75 22.35 0.92
C ASN A 140 17.30 21.08 1.64
N ILE A 141 17.28 21.11 2.97
CA ILE A 141 16.71 20.05 3.82
C ILE A 141 15.66 20.67 4.73
N ILE A 142 14.47 20.09 4.78
CA ILE A 142 13.42 20.40 5.75
C ILE A 142 13.33 19.23 6.73
N ASN A 143 13.64 19.46 8.01
CA ASN A 143 13.55 18.42 9.05
C ASN A 143 12.33 18.69 9.94
N LEU A 144 11.26 17.96 9.71
CA LEU A 144 10.02 18.05 10.50
C LEU A 144 10.27 17.51 11.90
N ASP A 145 9.80 18.24 12.94
CA ASP A 145 10.01 17.91 14.37
C ASP A 145 11.49 17.66 14.75
N GLY A 146 12.43 18.16 13.98
CA GLY A 146 13.85 18.17 14.29
C GLY A 146 14.22 19.41 15.11
N LYS A 147 15.28 19.29 15.93
CA LYS A 147 15.91 20.47 16.53
C LYS A 147 16.59 21.28 15.42
N THR A 148 16.61 22.60 15.58
CA THR A 148 17.48 23.47 14.78
C THR A 148 18.91 22.98 14.93
N VAL A 149 19.61 22.78 13.82
CA VAL A 149 21.06 22.67 13.86
C VAL A 149 21.54 24.02 14.34
N ASP A 150 22.13 24.13 15.55
CA ASP A 150 22.76 25.36 16.01
C ASP A 150 23.69 25.83 14.90
N GLU A 151 23.55 27.10 14.54
CA GLU A 151 24.48 27.82 13.68
C GLU A 151 25.84 27.87 14.39
N GLY A 152 26.54 26.72 14.45
CA GLY A 152 27.92 26.65 14.87
C GLY A 152 28.75 27.46 13.86
N GLY A 153 29.49 28.44 14.39
CA GLY A 153 30.20 29.46 13.68
C GLY A 153 30.96 29.06 12.42
N PRO A 154 31.43 29.99 11.63
CA PRO A 154 31.94 29.80 10.30
C PRO A 154 33.13 28.81 10.31
N ASP A 155 32.92 27.66 9.72
CA ASP A 155 34.01 26.77 9.27
C ASP A 155 34.34 27.15 7.82
N ASP A 156 35.54 27.67 7.63
CA ASP A 156 36.07 28.23 6.39
C ASP A 156 36.35 27.14 5.31
N SER A 157 35.36 26.39 4.90
CA SER A 157 35.42 25.54 3.72
C SER A 157 34.37 25.98 2.70
N GLN A 158 34.81 26.28 1.47
CA GLN A 158 33.99 26.67 0.32
C GLN A 158 33.10 25.52 -0.16
N GLU A 159 32.22 24.99 0.69
CA GLU A 159 31.10 24.14 0.29
C GLU A 159 29.85 25.01 0.15
N GLU A 160 29.16 24.93 -1.01
CA GLU A 160 27.88 25.59 -1.22
C GLU A 160 26.95 25.26 -0.05
N ASP A 161 26.57 26.25 0.75
CA ASP A 161 25.77 26.11 1.97
C ASP A 161 24.41 25.49 1.68
N ILE A 162 24.22 24.23 2.06
CA ILE A 162 22.90 23.60 2.07
C ILE A 162 22.12 24.18 3.27
N GLU A 163 21.10 25.00 2.98
CA GLU A 163 20.24 25.55 4.03
C GLU A 163 19.40 24.43 4.68
N VAL A 164 19.48 24.30 6.00
CA VAL A 164 18.67 23.37 6.80
C VAL A 164 17.59 24.14 7.53
N PHE A 165 16.34 23.82 7.24
CA PHE A 165 15.18 24.38 7.93
C PHE A 165 14.67 23.33 8.93
N ALA A 166 14.87 23.58 10.24
CA ALA A 166 14.18 22.83 11.27
C ALA A 166 12.77 23.40 11.46
N LEU A 167 11.78 22.53 11.48
CA LEU A 167 10.40 22.85 11.73
C LEU A 167 9.97 22.14 13.01
N ASP A 168 9.93 22.88 14.12
CA ASP A 168 9.41 22.36 15.39
C ASP A 168 7.90 22.18 15.29
N GLY A 169 7.44 20.95 15.33
CA GLY A 169 6.04 20.58 15.30
C GLY A 169 5.23 21.25 14.20
N PHE A 170 4.12 20.67 13.82
CA PHE A 170 3.29 21.19 12.72
C PHE A 170 2.93 22.68 12.87
N TRP A 171 2.67 23.15 14.09
CA TRP A 171 2.24 24.53 14.35
C TRP A 171 3.38 25.55 14.46
N LEU A 172 4.52 25.16 14.99
CA LEU A 172 5.68 26.06 15.15
C LEU A 172 6.43 26.23 13.82
N GLY A 173 6.57 25.14 13.05
CA GLY A 173 7.15 25.19 11.71
C GLY A 173 6.35 26.02 10.69
N LYS A 174 5.05 26.22 10.92
CA LYS A 174 4.20 27.09 10.09
C LYS A 174 4.73 28.53 10.00
N GLN A 175 5.34 29.06 11.05
CA GLN A 175 5.91 30.42 11.04
C GLN A 175 7.17 30.50 10.15
N ASN A 176 8.06 29.50 10.20
CA ASN A 176 9.26 29.47 9.36
C ASN A 176 8.91 29.28 7.89
N ILE A 177 8.00 28.38 7.59
CA ILE A 177 7.47 28.21 6.21
C ILE A 177 6.81 29.49 5.72
N LYS A 178 6.06 30.22 6.57
CA LYS A 178 5.48 31.52 6.19
C LYS A 178 6.56 32.56 5.87
N LYS A 179 7.62 32.68 6.70
CA LYS A 179 8.74 33.59 6.44
C LYS A 179 9.41 33.31 5.09
N ILE A 180 9.63 32.03 4.77
CA ILE A 180 10.16 31.63 3.45
C ILE A 180 9.17 32.01 2.34
N ALA A 181 7.89 31.68 2.51
CA ALA A 181 6.84 31.96 1.53
C ALA A 181 6.63 33.45 1.27
N GLU A 182 6.80 34.32 2.27
CA GLU A 182 6.66 35.78 2.20
C GLU A 182 7.77 36.42 1.33
N LYS A 183 8.94 35.79 1.26
CA LYS A 183 10.03 36.21 0.36
C LYS A 183 9.67 36.02 -1.11
N TYR A 184 8.80 35.05 -1.43
CA TYR A 184 8.39 34.78 -2.81
C TYR A 184 7.38 35.81 -3.32
N LYS A 185 7.79 36.63 -4.27
CA LYS A 185 6.95 37.70 -4.88
C LYS A 185 6.32 37.31 -6.22
N GLY A 186 6.67 36.13 -6.74
CA GLY A 186 6.15 35.66 -8.03
C GLY A 186 4.73 35.07 -7.95
N HIS A 187 4.21 34.71 -9.12
CA HIS A 187 2.96 34.00 -9.22
C HIS A 187 3.14 32.48 -9.05
N ILE A 188 2.19 31.84 -8.33
CA ILE A 188 2.15 30.39 -8.25
C ILE A 188 1.64 29.85 -9.63
N PRO A 189 2.41 28.98 -10.29
CA PRO A 189 2.00 28.40 -11.56
C PRO A 189 0.64 27.71 -11.47
N LYS A 190 -0.18 27.83 -12.51
CA LYS A 190 -1.49 27.17 -12.58
C LYS A 190 -1.31 25.77 -13.16
N ASN A 191 -1.28 24.73 -12.30
CA ASN A 191 -1.25 23.33 -12.71
C ASN A 191 -2.66 22.72 -12.62
N ILE A 192 -3.66 23.34 -13.26
CA ILE A 192 -5.07 22.90 -13.19
C ILE A 192 -5.27 21.66 -14.07
N PHE A 193 -4.97 21.77 -15.37
CA PHE A 193 -5.16 20.72 -16.36
C PHE A 193 -3.90 19.83 -16.49
N GLY A 194 -3.37 19.41 -15.37
CA GLY A 194 -2.12 18.67 -15.28
C GLY A 194 -2.27 17.14 -15.27
N ALA A 195 -3.32 16.57 -15.83
CA ALA A 195 -3.59 15.13 -15.76
C ALA A 195 -2.41 14.24 -16.15
N ASN A 196 -1.69 14.61 -17.21
CA ASN A 196 -0.56 13.82 -17.72
C ASN A 196 0.79 14.20 -17.08
N ASN A 197 0.83 15.20 -16.18
CA ASN A 197 2.06 15.53 -15.45
C ASN A 197 2.35 14.43 -14.42
N GLU A 198 3.60 13.99 -14.35
CA GLU A 198 4.09 13.11 -13.28
C GLU A 198 3.90 13.81 -11.93
N ALA A 199 3.48 13.07 -10.92
CA ALA A 199 3.10 13.64 -9.63
C ALA A 199 3.64 12.85 -8.43
N LEU A 200 3.81 11.54 -8.58
CA LEU A 200 4.23 10.66 -7.50
C LEU A 200 5.24 9.65 -8.03
N ILE A 201 6.30 9.45 -7.25
CA ILE A 201 7.16 8.28 -7.32
C ILE A 201 6.94 7.46 -6.04
N SER A 202 6.59 6.21 -6.22
CA SER A 202 6.48 5.23 -5.13
C SER A 202 7.34 4.02 -5.46
N PHE A 203 7.62 3.18 -4.47
CA PHE A 203 8.58 2.09 -4.62
C PHE A 203 7.91 0.72 -4.48
N THR A 204 8.43 -0.27 -5.21
CA THR A 204 8.04 -1.65 -4.95
C THR A 204 8.57 -2.11 -3.60
N SER A 205 7.80 -2.94 -2.87
CA SER A 205 8.27 -3.57 -1.64
C SER A 205 9.39 -4.57 -1.94
N GLY A 206 10.64 -4.09 -1.90
CA GLY A 206 11.90 -4.82 -1.91
C GLY A 206 11.96 -6.21 -2.55
N SER A 207 12.31 -6.26 -3.84
CA SER A 207 12.87 -7.46 -4.47
C SER A 207 14.38 -7.58 -4.12
N THR A 208 15.02 -8.69 -4.53
CA THR A 208 16.46 -8.97 -4.36
C THR A 208 17.40 -7.87 -4.87
N SER A 209 16.90 -6.97 -5.73
CA SER A 209 17.64 -5.87 -6.39
C SER A 209 17.34 -4.47 -5.83
N GLY A 210 16.77 -4.35 -4.64
CA GLY A 210 16.38 -3.06 -4.03
C GLY A 210 14.99 -2.57 -4.45
N PRO A 211 14.50 -1.45 -3.84
CA PRO A 211 13.22 -0.85 -4.20
C PRO A 211 13.27 -0.27 -5.62
N LYS A 212 12.24 -0.49 -6.42
CA LYS A 212 12.15 -0.02 -7.81
C LYS A 212 11.22 1.19 -7.89
N PRO A 213 11.66 2.34 -8.41
CA PRO A 213 10.85 3.55 -8.44
C PRO A 213 9.81 3.50 -9.57
N MET A 214 8.55 3.63 -9.20
CA MET A 214 7.38 3.63 -10.08
C MET A 214 6.83 5.04 -10.24
N VAL A 215 6.63 5.50 -11.46
CA VAL A 215 6.19 6.86 -11.78
C VAL A 215 4.69 6.87 -12.10
N PHE A 216 3.97 7.79 -11.43
CA PHE A 216 2.54 7.99 -11.62
C PHE A 216 2.22 9.43 -11.98
N THR A 217 1.34 9.60 -12.97
CA THR A 217 0.75 10.90 -13.31
C THR A 217 -0.46 11.21 -12.46
N ASN A 218 -0.89 12.48 -12.45
CA ASN A 218 -2.15 12.87 -11.83
C ASN A 218 -3.33 12.02 -12.30
N LYS A 219 -3.38 11.69 -13.60
CA LYS A 219 -4.41 10.85 -14.20
C LYS A 219 -4.45 9.45 -13.56
N ASN A 220 -3.27 8.86 -13.28
CA ASN A 220 -3.22 7.56 -12.62
C ASN A 220 -3.78 7.63 -11.20
N LEU A 221 -3.40 8.65 -10.42
CA LEU A 221 -3.84 8.85 -9.04
C LEU A 221 -5.34 9.09 -8.97
N ILE A 222 -5.85 9.99 -9.79
CA ILE A 222 -7.29 10.33 -9.87
C ILE A 222 -8.11 9.12 -10.32
N ALA A 223 -7.61 8.36 -11.30
CA ALA A 223 -8.29 7.15 -11.74
C ALA A 223 -8.40 6.11 -10.62
N SER A 224 -7.31 5.86 -9.87
CA SER A 224 -7.35 4.93 -8.74
C SER A 224 -8.32 5.40 -7.66
N ALA A 225 -8.31 6.68 -7.30
CA ALA A 225 -9.23 7.26 -6.32
C ALA A 225 -10.70 7.10 -6.75
N ILE A 226 -11.01 7.37 -8.03
CA ILE A 226 -12.37 7.20 -8.57
C ILE A 226 -12.77 5.73 -8.61
N TYR A 227 -11.88 4.83 -9.05
CA TYR A 227 -12.18 3.40 -9.13
C TYR A 227 -12.43 2.80 -7.75
N SER A 228 -11.66 3.22 -6.73
CA SER A 228 -11.88 2.84 -5.33
C SER A 228 -13.26 3.25 -4.83
N LYS A 229 -13.69 4.49 -5.10
CA LYS A 229 -15.01 5.00 -4.70
C LYS A 229 -16.16 4.29 -5.44
N VAL A 230 -16.03 4.11 -6.75
CA VAL A 230 -17.04 3.39 -7.56
C VAL A 230 -17.16 1.94 -7.11
N ALA A 231 -16.04 1.31 -6.78
CA ALA A 231 -16.01 -0.05 -6.27
C ALA A 231 -16.66 -0.15 -4.89
N SER A 232 -16.43 0.84 -4.03
CA SER A 232 -17.00 0.93 -2.67
C SER A 232 -18.49 1.33 -2.69
N ASN A 233 -19.03 1.67 -3.86
CA ASN A 233 -20.37 2.25 -4.01
C ASN A 233 -20.59 3.52 -3.16
N VAL A 234 -19.52 4.23 -2.83
CA VAL A 234 -19.51 5.46 -2.04
C VAL A 234 -19.71 6.64 -2.99
N LYS A 235 -20.73 7.44 -2.73
CA LYS A 235 -20.97 8.68 -3.47
C LYS A 235 -20.06 9.80 -2.94
N MET A 236 -19.80 10.82 -3.75
CA MET A 236 -19.17 12.05 -3.27
C MET A 236 -20.06 12.65 -2.16
N TRP A 237 -19.45 13.07 -1.03
CA TRP A 237 -20.17 13.59 0.13
C TRP A 237 -21.15 12.59 0.77
N ASP A 238 -20.85 11.29 0.70
CA ASP A 238 -21.64 10.25 1.35
C ASP A 238 -21.49 10.37 2.87
N LYS A 239 -22.58 10.76 3.55
CA LYS A 239 -22.59 10.96 5.00
C LYS A 239 -22.44 9.65 5.79
N GLU A 240 -22.76 8.51 5.18
CA GLU A 240 -22.66 7.22 5.86
C GLU A 240 -21.25 6.64 5.85
N LEU A 241 -20.42 7.01 4.86
CA LEU A 241 -19.04 6.56 4.72
C LEU A 241 -18.11 7.76 4.57
N HIS A 242 -18.25 8.73 5.47
CA HIS A 242 -17.59 10.03 5.37
C HIS A 242 -16.24 10.07 6.10
N THR A 243 -16.12 9.42 7.26
CA THR A 243 -14.92 9.46 8.11
C THR A 243 -14.13 8.16 7.95
N TRP A 244 -12.92 8.26 7.40
CA TRP A 244 -12.07 7.12 7.07
C TRP A 244 -10.81 7.13 7.92
N MET A 245 -10.50 6.01 8.57
CA MET A 245 -9.23 5.85 9.26
C MET A 245 -8.22 5.18 8.32
N SER A 246 -7.04 5.77 8.20
CA SER A 246 -5.92 5.23 7.40
C SER A 246 -4.84 4.66 8.30
N TYR A 247 -4.81 3.34 8.43
CA TYR A 247 -3.74 2.61 9.13
C TYR A 247 -2.47 2.45 8.27
N VAL A 248 -2.60 2.56 6.95
CA VAL A 248 -1.53 2.26 6.00
C VAL A 248 -0.63 3.48 5.80
N LYS A 249 0.68 3.26 5.78
CA LYS A 249 1.68 4.31 5.54
C LYS A 249 1.57 4.90 4.13
N LEU A 250 1.96 6.17 3.97
CA LEU A 250 1.84 6.93 2.73
C LEU A 250 2.94 6.65 1.70
N ASP A 251 4.06 6.04 2.09
CA ASP A 251 5.09 5.56 1.16
C ASP A 251 4.59 4.37 0.30
N CYS A 252 3.52 3.73 0.74
CA CYS A 252 2.81 2.69 -0.01
C CYS A 252 1.68 3.31 -0.86
N PRO A 253 1.56 2.96 -2.16
CA PRO A 253 0.49 3.47 -3.02
C PRO A 253 -0.93 3.21 -2.49
N TYR A 254 -1.16 2.09 -1.82
CA TYR A 254 -2.44 1.79 -1.16
C TYR A 254 -2.76 2.83 -0.08
N GLY A 255 -1.79 3.17 0.78
CA GLY A 255 -1.94 4.19 1.81
C GLY A 255 -2.18 5.57 1.19
N MET A 256 -1.30 6.02 0.31
CA MET A 256 -1.41 7.37 -0.27
C MET A 256 -2.68 7.57 -1.09
N VAL A 257 -3.02 6.63 -1.97
CA VAL A 257 -4.07 6.87 -2.95
C VAL A 257 -5.43 6.36 -2.50
N VAL A 258 -5.50 5.10 -2.04
CA VAL A 258 -6.80 4.49 -1.69
C VAL A 258 -7.30 4.99 -0.35
N SER A 259 -6.43 5.06 0.67
CA SER A 259 -6.86 5.42 2.03
C SER A 259 -6.83 6.93 2.33
N ILE A 260 -6.11 7.75 1.55
CA ILE A 260 -6.02 9.20 1.74
C ILE A 260 -6.63 9.99 0.57
N LEU A 261 -6.09 9.88 -0.66
CA LEU A 261 -6.55 10.74 -1.76
C LEU A 261 -8.00 10.43 -2.17
N ALA A 262 -8.42 9.16 -2.12
CA ALA A 262 -9.79 8.79 -2.47
C ALA A 262 -10.83 9.44 -1.54
N PRO A 263 -10.72 9.39 -0.19
CA PRO A 263 -11.65 10.10 0.68
C PRO A 263 -11.57 11.62 0.53
N ILE A 264 -10.39 12.25 0.64
CA ILE A 264 -10.29 13.71 0.63
C ILE A 264 -10.72 14.34 -0.70
N CYS A 265 -10.39 13.73 -1.83
CA CYS A 265 -10.87 14.15 -3.15
C CYS A 265 -12.34 13.77 -3.40
N GLY A 266 -12.90 12.89 -2.59
CA GLY A 266 -14.29 12.49 -2.63
C GLY A 266 -15.20 13.23 -1.66
N GLY A 267 -14.69 14.22 -0.94
CA GLY A 267 -15.46 15.00 0.03
C GLY A 267 -15.46 14.45 1.45
N GLY A 268 -14.74 13.35 1.71
CA GLY A 268 -14.64 12.73 3.02
C GLY A 268 -13.52 13.34 3.89
N GLU A 269 -13.44 12.82 5.09
CA GLU A 269 -12.50 13.14 6.15
C GLU A 269 -11.60 11.93 6.43
N VAL A 270 -10.37 12.15 6.88
CA VAL A 270 -9.43 11.09 7.21
C VAL A 270 -8.90 11.23 8.63
N ILE A 271 -9.05 10.20 9.43
CA ILE A 271 -8.34 10.04 10.70
C ILE A 271 -6.94 9.50 10.36
N LEU A 272 -5.93 10.31 10.67
CA LEU A 272 -4.53 10.01 10.43
C LEU A 272 -3.92 9.34 11.66
N THR A 273 -3.05 8.37 11.44
CA THR A 273 -2.47 7.53 12.49
C THR A 273 -0.94 7.56 12.42
N PRO A 274 -0.29 8.71 12.73
CA PRO A 274 1.14 8.90 12.51
C PRO A 274 2.03 7.98 13.35
N ASP A 275 1.54 7.52 14.50
CA ASP A 275 2.27 6.75 15.51
C ASP A 275 1.46 5.58 16.08
N ILE A 276 0.55 5.02 15.27
CA ILE A 276 -0.30 3.92 15.72
C ILE A 276 0.53 2.66 16.01
N ASP A 277 0.25 2.07 17.18
CA ASP A 277 0.76 0.77 17.62
C ASP A 277 -0.27 0.08 18.53
N ASP A 278 0.08 -1.07 19.08
CA ASP A 278 -0.84 -1.85 19.92
C ASP A 278 -1.24 -1.11 21.21
N SER A 279 -0.41 -0.20 21.71
CA SER A 279 -0.66 0.53 22.97
C SER A 279 -1.67 1.67 22.83
N ASN A 280 -1.87 2.19 21.62
CA ASN A 280 -2.77 3.31 21.34
C ASN A 280 -3.88 2.99 20.32
N LEU A 281 -4.07 1.70 20.03
CA LEU A 281 -5.08 1.25 19.08
C LEU A 281 -6.49 1.70 19.48
N ASP A 282 -6.88 1.54 20.77
CA ASP A 282 -8.17 1.99 21.31
C ASP A 282 -8.41 3.47 21.08
N TYR A 283 -7.39 4.30 21.24
CA TYR A 283 -7.49 5.73 21.03
C TYR A 283 -7.86 6.09 19.57
N TYR A 284 -7.18 5.48 18.59
CA TYR A 284 -7.46 5.78 17.19
C TYR A 284 -8.77 5.18 16.69
N ILE A 285 -9.08 3.95 17.12
CA ILE A 285 -10.34 3.29 16.77
C ILE A 285 -11.52 4.00 17.44
N GLY A 286 -11.34 4.45 18.71
CA GLY A 286 -12.34 5.17 19.49
C GLY A 286 -12.70 6.55 18.94
N LYS A 287 -11.95 7.08 17.93
CA LYS A 287 -12.43 8.22 17.12
C LYS A 287 -13.59 7.87 16.20
N ASN A 288 -14.05 6.64 16.28
CA ASN A 288 -15.29 6.12 15.70
C ASN A 288 -15.43 6.34 14.19
N PRO A 289 -14.45 5.86 13.36
CA PRO A 289 -14.53 6.00 11.91
C PRO A 289 -15.66 5.14 11.32
N ASN A 290 -16.26 5.61 10.23
CA ASN A 290 -17.22 4.80 9.46
C ASN A 290 -16.51 3.68 8.67
N THR A 291 -15.26 3.93 8.25
CA THR A 291 -14.46 3.01 7.42
C THR A 291 -13.03 2.97 7.93
N ILE A 292 -12.49 1.76 8.09
CA ILE A 292 -11.09 1.54 8.39
C ILE A 292 -10.40 0.94 7.16
N PHE A 293 -9.31 1.58 6.70
CA PHE A 293 -8.37 1.01 5.74
C PHE A 293 -7.16 0.45 6.47
N GLY A 294 -7.02 -0.86 6.43
CA GLY A 294 -5.99 -1.57 7.18
C GLY A 294 -5.42 -2.77 6.44
N ILE A 295 -4.75 -3.58 7.21
CA ILE A 295 -4.12 -4.85 6.82
C ILE A 295 -4.63 -5.97 7.72
N PRO A 296 -4.47 -7.25 7.35
CA PRO A 296 -4.95 -8.37 8.18
C PRO A 296 -4.57 -8.32 9.66
N PRO A 297 -3.32 -7.98 10.07
CA PRO A 297 -2.97 -7.88 11.49
C PRO A 297 -3.82 -6.87 12.27
N LEU A 298 -4.21 -5.74 11.67
CA LEU A 298 -5.11 -4.80 12.33
C LEU A 298 -6.50 -5.41 12.55
N LEU A 299 -7.03 -6.17 11.59
CA LEU A 299 -8.32 -6.84 11.75
C LEU A 299 -8.23 -7.93 12.83
N GLU A 300 -7.12 -8.65 12.91
CA GLU A 300 -6.86 -9.65 13.94
C GLU A 300 -6.76 -9.05 15.35
N ALA A 301 -6.33 -7.79 15.46
CA ALA A 301 -6.24 -7.05 16.72
C ALA A 301 -7.60 -6.48 17.18
N MET A 302 -8.62 -6.37 16.31
CA MET A 302 -9.92 -5.78 16.70
C MET A 302 -10.57 -6.44 17.92
N PRO A 303 -10.53 -7.79 18.10
CA PRO A 303 -11.08 -8.43 19.29
C PRO A 303 -10.40 -8.06 20.62
N SER A 304 -9.20 -7.45 20.61
CA SER A 304 -8.48 -7.01 21.81
C SER A 304 -8.83 -5.58 22.24
N LEU A 305 -9.69 -4.88 21.52
CA LEU A 305 -10.15 -3.55 21.89
C LEU A 305 -10.91 -3.60 23.24
N LYS A 306 -10.70 -2.55 24.04
CA LYS A 306 -11.42 -2.38 25.31
C LYS A 306 -12.93 -2.30 25.08
N GLU A 307 -13.69 -2.71 26.09
CA GLU A 307 -15.16 -2.72 26.02
C GLU A 307 -15.76 -1.32 25.82
N ASP A 308 -15.12 -0.29 26.37
CA ASP A 308 -15.55 1.11 26.28
C ASP A 308 -15.09 1.82 25.00
N THR A 309 -14.27 1.19 24.16
CA THR A 309 -13.86 1.79 22.86
C THR A 309 -15.07 1.93 21.94
N ASP A 310 -15.44 3.15 21.59
CA ASP A 310 -16.58 3.41 20.71
C ASP A 310 -16.28 3.02 19.25
N ILE A 311 -17.06 2.10 18.71
CA ILE A 311 -17.02 1.65 17.30
C ILE A 311 -18.40 1.68 16.66
N SER A 312 -19.36 2.40 17.26
CA SER A 312 -20.78 2.36 16.87
C SER A 312 -21.06 2.81 15.43
N GLU A 313 -20.23 3.70 14.89
CA GLU A 313 -20.35 4.19 13.51
C GLU A 313 -19.61 3.33 12.47
N LEU A 314 -18.89 2.29 12.90
CA LEU A 314 -18.09 1.48 11.97
C LEU A 314 -18.99 0.63 11.07
N LYS A 315 -18.90 0.86 9.77
CA LYS A 315 -19.69 0.19 8.72
C LYS A 315 -18.86 -0.72 7.83
N MET A 316 -17.55 -0.43 7.72
CA MET A 316 -16.67 -1.16 6.82
C MET A 316 -15.25 -1.26 7.36
N PHE A 317 -14.67 -2.46 7.26
CA PHE A 317 -13.24 -2.71 7.39
C PHE A 317 -12.69 -3.17 6.03
N ALA A 318 -11.85 -2.37 5.40
CA ALA A 318 -11.20 -2.70 4.13
C ALA A 318 -9.78 -3.21 4.39
N SER A 319 -9.56 -4.50 4.19
CA SER A 319 -8.27 -5.16 4.32
C SER A 319 -7.58 -5.30 2.96
N GLY A 320 -6.28 -5.01 2.90
CA GLY A 320 -5.47 -5.16 1.70
C GLY A 320 -4.00 -5.35 2.02
N GLY A 321 -3.19 -5.53 0.97
CA GLY A 321 -1.73 -5.63 1.07
C GLY A 321 -1.20 -7.02 1.39
N GLU A 322 -1.96 -7.84 2.10
CA GLU A 322 -1.67 -9.25 2.39
C GLU A 322 -2.93 -10.11 2.29
N ARG A 323 -2.74 -11.42 2.36
CA ARG A 323 -3.86 -12.36 2.37
C ARG A 323 -4.60 -12.26 3.70
N LEU A 324 -5.92 -12.12 3.62
CA LEU A 324 -6.82 -12.18 4.76
C LEU A 324 -7.29 -13.62 4.97
N GLU A 325 -6.93 -14.21 6.10
CA GLU A 325 -7.33 -15.58 6.43
C GLU A 325 -8.82 -15.63 6.84
N LYS A 326 -9.48 -16.74 6.48
CA LYS A 326 -10.91 -16.92 6.77
C LYS A 326 -11.20 -16.90 8.26
N SER A 327 -10.36 -17.53 9.07
CA SER A 327 -10.48 -17.55 10.54
C SER A 327 -10.44 -16.15 11.13
N ALA A 328 -9.50 -15.30 10.70
CA ALA A 328 -9.39 -13.92 11.15
C ALA A 328 -10.65 -13.10 10.80
N SER A 329 -11.19 -13.29 9.59
CA SER A 329 -12.42 -12.62 9.18
C SER A 329 -13.63 -13.06 9.99
N LEU A 330 -13.76 -14.34 10.28
CA LEU A 330 -14.87 -14.87 11.08
C LEU A 330 -14.78 -14.40 12.54
N ALA A 331 -13.59 -14.46 13.15
CA ALA A 331 -13.38 -13.97 14.51
C ALA A 331 -13.71 -12.46 14.63
N ALA A 332 -13.26 -11.66 13.66
CA ALA A 332 -13.60 -10.24 13.64
C ALA A 332 -15.11 -9.99 13.45
N LEU A 333 -15.79 -10.76 12.58
CA LEU A 333 -17.24 -10.65 12.40
C LEU A 333 -18.00 -10.98 13.67
N ASP A 334 -17.58 -12.01 14.40
CA ASP A 334 -18.21 -12.40 15.67
C ASP A 334 -17.96 -11.34 16.75
N PHE A 335 -16.75 -10.78 16.83
CA PHE A 335 -16.45 -9.63 17.68
C PHE A 335 -17.34 -8.42 17.35
N PHE A 336 -17.43 -8.01 16.10
CA PHE A 336 -18.26 -6.87 15.71
C PHE A 336 -19.74 -7.08 16.02
N LYS A 337 -20.25 -8.31 15.83
CA LYS A 337 -21.63 -8.66 16.22
C LYS A 337 -21.85 -8.58 17.73
N SER A 338 -20.89 -9.05 18.56
CA SER A 338 -20.99 -8.94 20.02
C SER A 338 -21.02 -7.48 20.48
N ARG A 339 -20.39 -6.57 19.71
CA ARG A 339 -20.41 -5.12 19.91
C ARG A 339 -21.62 -4.41 19.25
N GLY A 340 -22.62 -5.16 18.78
CA GLY A 340 -23.85 -4.62 18.18
C GLY A 340 -23.78 -4.28 16.69
N LEU A 341 -22.64 -4.46 16.02
CA LEU A 341 -22.44 -4.12 14.60
C LEU A 341 -22.91 -5.26 13.68
N LYS A 342 -24.22 -5.43 13.52
CA LYS A 342 -24.81 -6.55 12.75
C LYS A 342 -24.57 -6.48 11.24
N ASN A 343 -24.33 -5.28 10.68
CA ASN A 343 -24.26 -5.03 9.23
C ASN A 343 -22.87 -4.61 8.75
N ILE A 344 -21.84 -4.77 9.56
CA ILE A 344 -20.48 -4.42 9.18
C ILE A 344 -20.00 -5.25 7.97
N LYS A 345 -19.28 -4.62 7.07
CA LYS A 345 -18.70 -5.28 5.90
C LYS A 345 -17.19 -5.43 6.07
N ILE A 346 -16.68 -6.65 5.96
CA ILE A 346 -15.26 -6.88 5.80
C ILE A 346 -14.97 -7.01 4.30
N SER A 347 -14.12 -6.15 3.78
CA SER A 347 -13.68 -6.14 2.38
C SER A 347 -12.26 -6.69 2.28
N ASN A 348 -12.05 -7.63 1.36
CA ASN A 348 -10.73 -8.10 0.99
C ASN A 348 -10.38 -7.53 -0.40
N GLY A 349 -9.34 -6.69 -0.46
CA GLY A 349 -8.87 -6.06 -1.67
C GLY A 349 -7.53 -6.62 -2.15
N TYR A 350 -7.32 -6.61 -3.45
CA TYR A 350 -6.06 -7.01 -4.06
C TYR A 350 -5.54 -5.92 -5.01
N GLY A 351 -4.25 -5.69 -4.93
CA GLY A 351 -3.53 -4.80 -5.82
C GLY A 351 -2.02 -4.97 -5.72
N VAL A 352 -1.34 -4.42 -6.70
CA VAL A 352 0.12 -4.32 -6.75
C VAL A 352 0.52 -2.85 -6.77
N GLY A 353 1.76 -2.54 -6.39
CA GLY A 353 2.27 -1.17 -6.40
C GLY A 353 2.05 -0.48 -7.75
N GLU A 354 2.32 -1.20 -8.83
CA GLU A 354 2.19 -0.75 -10.22
C GLU A 354 0.75 -0.37 -10.63
N ALA A 355 -0.25 -0.82 -9.86
CA ALA A 355 -1.67 -0.49 -10.03
C ALA A 355 -2.21 0.38 -8.88
N LEU A 356 -1.35 1.13 -8.20
CA LEU A 356 -1.69 1.98 -7.05
C LEU A 356 -2.48 1.23 -5.96
N GLY A 357 -2.19 -0.07 -5.79
CA GLY A 357 -2.82 -0.91 -4.78
C GLY A 357 -4.25 -1.36 -5.11
N LEU A 358 -4.75 -1.16 -6.34
CA LEU A 358 -6.12 -1.48 -6.70
C LEU A 358 -6.23 -2.27 -8.01
N ILE A 359 -6.50 -3.56 -7.93
CA ILE A 359 -6.90 -4.41 -9.07
C ILE A 359 -8.29 -4.99 -8.84
N SER A 360 -8.60 -5.37 -7.61
CA SER A 360 -9.93 -5.81 -7.23
C SER A 360 -10.27 -5.43 -5.78
N THR A 361 -11.55 -5.46 -5.47
CA THR A 361 -12.07 -5.17 -4.13
C THR A 361 -13.38 -5.90 -3.89
N ALA A 362 -13.63 -6.30 -2.66
CA ALA A 362 -14.89 -6.89 -2.24
C ALA A 362 -15.90 -5.86 -1.72
N VAL A 363 -15.52 -4.58 -1.67
CA VAL A 363 -16.40 -3.50 -1.17
C VAL A 363 -17.67 -3.42 -2.02
N GLY A 364 -18.82 -3.33 -1.35
CA GLY A 364 -20.13 -3.24 -2.02
C GLY A 364 -20.68 -4.58 -2.53
N THR A 365 -19.97 -5.69 -2.36
CA THR A 365 -20.51 -7.02 -2.67
C THR A 365 -21.33 -7.56 -1.52
N ALA A 366 -22.40 -8.31 -1.84
CA ALA A 366 -23.39 -8.73 -0.85
C ALA A 366 -22.89 -9.76 0.18
N ALA A 367 -21.73 -10.38 -0.06
CA ALA A 367 -21.18 -11.39 0.85
C ALA A 367 -19.64 -11.39 0.79
N TYR A 368 -19.02 -11.52 1.96
CA TYR A 368 -17.62 -11.87 2.08
C TYR A 368 -17.39 -13.25 1.43
N ASN A 369 -16.45 -13.30 0.48
CA ASN A 369 -16.01 -14.56 -0.11
C ASN A 369 -14.54 -14.78 0.25
N PRO A 370 -14.23 -15.70 1.16
CA PRO A 370 -12.86 -15.96 1.62
C PRO A 370 -11.96 -16.53 0.52
N ASP A 371 -12.55 -17.10 -0.53
CA ASP A 371 -11.82 -17.70 -1.65
C ASP A 371 -11.52 -16.69 -2.77
N SER A 372 -11.92 -15.42 -2.60
CA SER A 372 -11.72 -14.35 -3.58
C SER A 372 -11.12 -13.12 -2.95
N VAL A 373 -10.27 -12.44 -3.72
CA VAL A 373 -9.75 -11.10 -3.38
C VAL A 373 -10.62 -9.98 -3.94
N GLY A 374 -11.88 -10.28 -4.21
CA GLY A 374 -12.88 -9.32 -4.65
C GLY A 374 -13.07 -9.27 -6.16
N ARG A 375 -13.88 -8.29 -6.58
CA ARG A 375 -14.32 -8.08 -7.96
C ARG A 375 -13.53 -6.94 -8.60
N ILE A 376 -13.28 -7.08 -9.90
CA ILE A 376 -12.64 -6.03 -10.72
C ILE A 376 -13.57 -4.82 -10.78
N PRO A 377 -13.12 -3.63 -10.35
CA PRO A 377 -13.92 -2.41 -10.41
C PRO A 377 -14.07 -1.91 -11.85
N ALA A 378 -15.10 -1.09 -12.09
CA ALA A 378 -15.23 -0.38 -13.36
C ALA A 378 -13.99 0.49 -13.61
N GLY A 379 -13.45 0.45 -14.82
CA GLY A 379 -12.23 1.13 -15.23
C GLY A 379 -10.95 0.31 -15.12
N ALA A 380 -10.94 -0.76 -14.32
CA ALA A 380 -9.88 -1.75 -14.31
C ALA A 380 -10.22 -2.91 -15.26
N HIS A 381 -9.20 -3.45 -15.90
CA HIS A 381 -9.30 -4.60 -16.81
C HIS A 381 -8.24 -5.62 -16.45
N VAL A 382 -8.52 -6.88 -16.69
CA VAL A 382 -7.56 -7.96 -16.46
C VAL A 382 -7.50 -8.91 -17.64
N MET A 383 -6.38 -9.61 -17.71
CA MET A 383 -6.12 -10.69 -18.65
C MET A 383 -5.33 -11.77 -17.90
N VAL A 384 -5.58 -13.01 -18.21
CA VAL A 384 -4.86 -14.15 -17.64
C VAL A 384 -4.13 -14.85 -18.79
N LEU A 385 -2.81 -14.95 -18.72
CA LEU A 385 -2.00 -15.61 -19.72
C LEU A 385 -1.45 -16.95 -19.19
N ASP A 386 -1.40 -17.91 -20.07
CA ASP A 386 -0.71 -19.17 -19.82
C ASP A 386 0.79 -18.90 -19.58
N PRO A 387 1.38 -19.39 -18.49
CA PRO A 387 2.78 -19.10 -18.15
C PRO A 387 3.80 -19.74 -19.10
N GLU A 388 3.41 -20.73 -19.91
CA GLU A 388 4.30 -21.47 -20.81
C GLU A 388 4.14 -21.02 -22.26
N THR A 389 2.89 -20.87 -22.74
CA THR A 389 2.61 -20.50 -24.11
C THR A 389 2.43 -18.99 -24.33
N GLY A 390 2.11 -18.25 -23.26
CA GLY A 390 1.76 -16.82 -23.35
C GLY A 390 0.36 -16.57 -23.94
N GLU A 391 -0.41 -17.60 -24.22
CA GLU A 391 -1.76 -17.47 -24.78
C GLU A 391 -2.76 -16.94 -23.73
N GLU A 392 -3.75 -16.18 -24.20
CA GLU A 392 -4.83 -15.68 -23.33
C GLU A 392 -5.77 -16.82 -22.91
N LEU A 393 -5.94 -16.95 -21.60
CA LEU A 393 -6.82 -17.97 -21.00
C LEU A 393 -8.23 -17.42 -20.76
N GLY A 394 -9.22 -18.29 -20.91
CA GLY A 394 -10.62 -18.00 -20.61
C GLY A 394 -10.92 -18.00 -19.09
N PHE A 395 -12.18 -17.70 -18.75
CA PHE A 395 -12.65 -17.72 -17.37
C PHE A 395 -12.41 -19.05 -16.66
N GLY A 396 -12.07 -18.98 -15.36
CA GLY A 396 -11.84 -20.14 -14.51
C GLY A 396 -10.52 -20.88 -14.76
N LYS A 397 -9.74 -20.48 -15.76
CA LYS A 397 -8.41 -21.06 -16.04
C LYS A 397 -7.32 -20.27 -15.29
N THR A 398 -6.41 -20.98 -14.64
CA THR A 398 -5.30 -20.39 -13.87
C THR A 398 -4.14 -20.04 -14.78
N GLY A 399 -3.63 -18.82 -14.68
CA GLY A 399 -2.45 -18.34 -15.37
C GLY A 399 -1.89 -17.08 -14.70
N ILE A 400 -0.92 -16.44 -15.32
CA ILE A 400 -0.35 -15.18 -14.84
C ILE A 400 -1.37 -14.06 -15.05
N LEU A 401 -1.67 -13.34 -13.97
CA LEU A 401 -2.59 -12.21 -14.00
C LEU A 401 -1.88 -10.95 -14.52
N TYR A 402 -2.50 -10.31 -15.48
CA TYR A 402 -2.15 -8.99 -15.99
C TYR A 402 -3.28 -8.01 -15.73
N ALA A 403 -2.94 -6.76 -15.39
CA ALA A 403 -3.90 -5.72 -15.11
C ALA A 403 -3.69 -4.48 -15.97
N ALA A 404 -4.79 -3.83 -16.36
CA ALA A 404 -4.81 -2.60 -17.15
C ALA A 404 -5.86 -1.61 -16.63
N GLY A 405 -5.67 -0.33 -16.94
CA GLY A 405 -6.56 0.75 -16.58
C GLY A 405 -5.82 2.08 -16.52
N LYS A 406 -6.56 3.17 -16.36
CA LYS A 406 -5.94 4.50 -16.26
C LYS A 406 -5.13 4.70 -14.98
N HIS A 407 -5.27 3.82 -13.98
CA HIS A 407 -4.56 3.81 -12.69
C HIS A 407 -3.21 3.10 -12.70
N ILE A 408 -2.83 2.48 -13.82
CA ILE A 408 -1.55 1.76 -13.94
C ILE A 408 -0.39 2.75 -14.08
N LEU A 409 0.78 2.42 -13.49
CA LEU A 409 2.00 3.23 -13.55
C LEU A 409 2.31 3.68 -15.00
N THR A 410 2.95 4.83 -15.12
CA THR A 410 3.38 5.33 -16.44
C THR A 410 4.61 4.59 -16.91
N ARG A 411 5.60 4.43 -16.05
CA ARG A 411 6.87 3.75 -16.30
C ARG A 411 7.60 3.48 -14.98
N TYR A 412 8.64 2.66 -15.00
CA TYR A 412 9.66 2.68 -13.97
C TYR A 412 10.67 3.81 -14.25
N TYR A 413 11.08 4.53 -13.20
CA TYR A 413 12.02 5.64 -13.36
C TYR A 413 13.41 5.12 -13.72
N ASN A 414 13.98 5.59 -14.83
CA ASN A 414 15.28 5.17 -15.36
C ASN A 414 15.51 3.65 -15.45
N ARG A 415 14.44 2.87 -15.69
CA ARG A 415 14.50 1.40 -15.78
C ARG A 415 13.69 0.89 -16.98
N PRO A 416 14.09 1.24 -18.24
CA PRO A 416 13.37 0.80 -19.44
C PRO A 416 13.32 -0.74 -19.57
N GLU A 417 14.32 -1.45 -19.06
CA GLU A 417 14.35 -2.90 -19.02
C GLU A 417 13.21 -3.51 -18.19
N LEU A 418 12.79 -2.81 -17.12
CA LEU A 418 11.62 -3.23 -16.33
C LEU A 418 10.31 -2.91 -17.05
N ASP A 419 10.25 -1.81 -17.79
CA ASP A 419 9.09 -1.51 -18.61
C ASP A 419 8.89 -2.61 -19.66
N ASP A 420 9.94 -3.05 -20.34
CA ASP A 420 9.91 -4.12 -21.34
C ASP A 420 9.54 -5.49 -20.71
N GLU A 421 10.05 -5.78 -19.51
CA GLU A 421 9.76 -7.04 -18.79
C GLU A 421 8.31 -7.10 -18.26
N LYS A 422 7.82 -5.98 -17.72
CA LYS A 422 6.58 -5.93 -16.93
C LYS A 422 5.37 -5.44 -17.69
N ILE A 423 5.57 -4.71 -18.78
CA ILE A 423 4.51 -4.00 -19.47
C ILE A 423 4.33 -4.55 -20.88
N ILE A 424 3.12 -4.96 -21.20
CA ILE A 424 2.73 -5.36 -22.55
C ILE A 424 1.60 -4.47 -23.07
N LYS A 425 1.55 -4.28 -24.39
CA LYS A 425 0.46 -3.56 -25.05
C LYS A 425 -0.41 -4.54 -25.82
N VAL A 426 -1.68 -4.66 -25.44
CA VAL A 426 -2.66 -5.54 -26.07
C VAL A 426 -3.94 -4.76 -26.34
N HIS A 427 -4.46 -4.82 -27.57
CA HIS A 427 -5.67 -4.09 -28.00
C HIS A 427 -5.66 -2.59 -27.63
N GLY A 428 -4.52 -1.92 -27.81
CA GLY A 428 -4.35 -0.50 -27.50
C GLY A 428 -4.34 -0.16 -26.00
N LYS A 429 -4.41 -1.15 -25.11
CA LYS A 429 -4.30 -0.97 -23.67
C LYS A 429 -2.94 -1.44 -23.17
N LYS A 430 -2.43 -0.73 -22.17
CA LYS A 430 -1.22 -1.05 -21.43
C LYS A 430 -1.58 -1.99 -20.29
N PHE A 431 -1.02 -3.19 -20.27
CA PHE A 431 -1.15 -4.18 -19.21
C PHE A 431 0.15 -4.33 -18.44
N ILE A 432 0.07 -4.43 -17.12
CA ILE A 432 1.20 -4.79 -16.27
C ILE A 432 1.10 -6.26 -15.86
N LYS A 433 2.24 -6.93 -15.82
CA LYS A 433 2.42 -8.27 -15.27
C LYS A 433 2.46 -8.18 -13.75
N THR A 434 1.45 -8.71 -13.07
CA THR A 434 1.41 -8.66 -11.58
C THR A 434 2.41 -9.60 -10.92
N GLY A 435 2.80 -10.66 -11.62
CA GLY A 435 3.61 -11.75 -11.07
C GLY A 435 2.80 -12.74 -10.23
N ASP A 436 1.48 -12.58 -10.16
CA ASP A 436 0.59 -13.48 -9.44
C ASP A 436 -0.11 -14.45 -10.38
N LEU A 437 -0.27 -15.69 -9.93
CA LEU A 437 -1.14 -16.68 -10.55
C LEU A 437 -2.55 -16.51 -10.02
N ALA A 438 -3.50 -16.42 -10.94
CA ALA A 438 -4.90 -16.24 -10.60
C ALA A 438 -5.81 -16.85 -11.66
N TYR A 439 -7.06 -17.00 -11.32
CA TYR A 439 -8.14 -17.15 -12.31
C TYR A 439 -9.24 -16.13 -12.02
N VAL A 440 -10.02 -15.83 -13.05
CA VAL A 440 -11.11 -14.86 -13.01
C VAL A 440 -12.42 -15.55 -13.32
N SER A 441 -13.47 -15.28 -12.55
CA SER A 441 -14.82 -15.77 -12.83
C SER A 441 -15.50 -14.91 -13.91
N GLU A 442 -16.57 -15.44 -14.53
CA GLU A 442 -17.38 -14.69 -15.52
C GLU A 442 -17.98 -13.39 -14.93
N THR A 443 -18.19 -13.34 -13.62
CA THR A 443 -18.70 -12.17 -12.91
C THR A 443 -17.60 -11.23 -12.45
N GLY A 444 -16.31 -11.51 -12.76
CA GLY A 444 -15.17 -10.65 -12.51
C GLY A 444 -14.55 -10.78 -11.12
N TYR A 445 -14.87 -11.83 -10.35
CA TYR A 445 -14.15 -12.13 -9.12
C TYR A 445 -12.79 -12.76 -9.42
N ILE A 446 -11.76 -12.29 -8.72
CA ILE A 446 -10.40 -12.80 -8.81
C ILE A 446 -10.14 -13.77 -7.65
N THR A 447 -9.62 -14.94 -7.95
CA THR A 447 -9.06 -15.86 -6.97
C THR A 447 -7.56 -15.97 -7.21
N LEU A 448 -6.76 -15.61 -6.20
CA LEU A 448 -5.30 -15.78 -6.24
C LEU A 448 -4.93 -17.23 -5.93
N VAL A 449 -4.02 -17.78 -6.72
CA VAL A 449 -3.49 -19.14 -6.56
C VAL A 449 -2.08 -19.10 -5.99
N GLY A 450 -1.36 -17.97 -6.11
CA GLY A 450 -0.03 -17.77 -5.60
C GLY A 450 0.84 -16.86 -6.45
N ARG A 451 2.13 -16.78 -6.13
CA ARG A 451 3.11 -16.05 -6.95
C ARG A 451 3.63 -16.95 -8.07
N ALA A 452 3.73 -16.41 -9.27
CA ALA A 452 4.27 -17.11 -10.43
C ALA A 452 5.74 -17.55 -10.24
N THR A 453 6.47 -16.91 -9.31
CA THR A 453 7.85 -17.25 -8.95
C THR A 453 7.97 -18.14 -7.70
N PHE A 454 6.86 -18.34 -6.96
CA PHE A 454 6.86 -19.10 -5.71
C PHE A 454 6.44 -20.55 -5.97
N PHE A 455 7.34 -21.27 -6.60
CA PHE A 455 7.20 -22.71 -6.84
C PHE A 455 8.56 -23.41 -6.76
N ILE A 456 8.53 -24.69 -6.56
CA ILE A 456 9.70 -25.58 -6.66
C ILE A 456 9.61 -26.28 -8.01
N ASN A 457 10.67 -26.16 -8.81
CA ASN A 457 10.86 -26.99 -9.99
C ASN A 457 11.37 -28.36 -9.54
N ASN A 458 10.46 -29.29 -9.27
CA ASN A 458 10.79 -30.68 -9.05
C ASN A 458 10.26 -31.48 -10.25
N LEU A 459 11.12 -32.27 -10.88
CA LEU A 459 10.64 -33.27 -11.81
C LEU A 459 9.70 -34.23 -11.04
N PRO A 460 8.46 -34.47 -11.49
CA PRO A 460 7.95 -34.22 -12.85
C PRO A 460 7.11 -32.94 -13.01
N ALA A 461 6.91 -32.11 -11.98
CA ALA A 461 6.03 -30.93 -12.10
C ALA A 461 6.41 -29.79 -11.12
N LYS A 462 5.90 -28.59 -11.40
CA LYS A 462 6.02 -27.42 -10.50
C LYS A 462 5.13 -27.61 -9.27
N VAL A 463 5.70 -27.41 -8.08
CA VAL A 463 4.99 -27.41 -6.79
C VAL A 463 4.77 -25.97 -6.36
N TYR A 464 3.55 -25.49 -6.46
CA TYR A 464 3.21 -24.13 -6.05
C TYR A 464 3.01 -24.04 -4.54
N TYR A 465 3.74 -23.15 -3.87
CA TYR A 465 3.69 -22.98 -2.41
C TYR A 465 2.28 -22.72 -1.90
N GLU A 466 1.49 -21.92 -2.61
CA GLU A 466 0.14 -21.58 -2.20
C GLU A 466 -0.82 -22.78 -2.22
N VAL A 467 -0.64 -23.70 -3.16
CA VAL A 467 -1.44 -24.94 -3.20
C VAL A 467 -1.16 -25.79 -1.96
N VAL A 468 0.13 -25.94 -1.62
CA VAL A 468 0.56 -26.67 -0.42
C VAL A 468 0.09 -25.96 0.84
N ARG A 469 0.24 -24.62 0.89
CA ARG A 469 -0.23 -23.80 2.01
C ARG A 469 -1.73 -23.95 2.24
N ALA A 470 -2.54 -23.85 1.16
CA ALA A 470 -3.98 -24.00 1.24
C ALA A 470 -4.40 -25.38 1.76
N ALA A 471 -3.66 -26.42 1.39
CA ALA A 471 -3.89 -27.78 1.91
C ALA A 471 -3.61 -27.88 3.41
N ILE A 472 -2.50 -27.29 3.89
CA ILE A 472 -2.14 -27.26 5.32
C ILE A 472 -3.13 -26.43 6.13
N ALA A 473 -3.54 -25.28 5.62
CA ALA A 473 -4.47 -24.36 6.27
C ALA A 473 -5.91 -24.90 6.40
N LYS A 474 -6.22 -26.06 5.81
CA LYS A 474 -7.50 -26.77 6.04
C LYS A 474 -7.64 -27.35 7.43
N SER A 475 -6.54 -27.57 8.12
CA SER A 475 -6.57 -28.12 9.45
C SER A 475 -7.02 -27.07 10.45
N ASP A 476 -8.05 -27.37 11.24
CA ASP A 476 -8.55 -26.52 12.31
C ASP A 476 -7.51 -26.29 13.43
N LEU A 477 -6.39 -27.02 13.40
CA LEU A 477 -5.26 -26.85 14.31
C LEU A 477 -4.35 -25.68 13.90
N VAL A 478 -4.47 -25.20 12.67
CA VAL A 478 -3.57 -24.22 12.05
C VAL A 478 -4.16 -22.81 12.12
N LYS A 479 -3.47 -21.89 12.78
CA LYS A 479 -3.79 -20.46 12.83
C LYS A 479 -3.24 -19.73 11.61
N LYS A 480 -1.94 -19.94 11.31
CA LYS A 480 -1.24 -19.35 10.14
C LYS A 480 -0.28 -20.37 9.54
N CYS A 481 -0.06 -20.29 8.24
CA CYS A 481 0.88 -21.15 7.55
C CYS A 481 1.57 -20.43 6.40
N TYR A 482 2.86 -20.69 6.25
CA TYR A 482 3.65 -20.24 5.10
C TYR A 482 4.50 -21.40 4.56
N VAL A 483 4.66 -21.46 3.23
CA VAL A 483 5.41 -22.54 2.57
C VAL A 483 6.57 -21.94 1.80
N VAL A 484 7.74 -22.54 1.95
CA VAL A 484 8.97 -22.18 1.22
C VAL A 484 9.67 -23.44 0.74
N LYS A 485 10.69 -23.28 -0.12
CA LYS A 485 11.59 -24.36 -0.50
C LYS A 485 12.64 -24.61 0.59
N GLY A 486 12.92 -25.87 0.83
CA GLY A 486 14.02 -26.33 1.66
C GLY A 486 14.81 -27.44 0.98
N PRO A 487 16.02 -27.79 1.46
CA PRO A 487 16.82 -28.87 0.91
C PRO A 487 16.15 -30.23 1.13
N ASP A 488 16.29 -31.14 0.15
CA ASP A 488 15.82 -32.52 0.24
C ASP A 488 16.81 -33.44 -0.48
N GLU A 489 17.22 -34.52 0.18
CA GLU A 489 18.22 -35.47 -0.35
C GLU A 489 17.76 -36.16 -1.65
N LYS A 490 16.47 -36.45 -1.79
CA LYS A 490 15.93 -37.17 -2.95
C LYS A 490 15.48 -36.22 -4.06
N LEU A 491 14.84 -35.11 -3.71
CA LEU A 491 14.24 -34.17 -4.66
C LEU A 491 15.12 -32.92 -4.89
N LYS A 492 16.29 -32.83 -4.26
CA LYS A 492 17.14 -31.63 -4.16
C LYS A 492 16.45 -30.47 -3.43
N LEU A 493 15.22 -30.18 -3.75
CA LEU A 493 14.38 -29.17 -3.11
C LEU A 493 12.99 -29.75 -2.84
N ALA A 494 12.43 -29.46 -1.69
CA ALA A 494 11.06 -29.82 -1.31
C ALA A 494 10.36 -28.67 -0.59
N SER A 495 9.04 -28.77 -0.45
CA SER A 495 8.26 -27.81 0.31
C SER A 495 8.45 -28.01 1.83
N TYR A 496 8.70 -26.91 2.55
CA TYR A 496 8.73 -26.83 3.99
C TYR A 496 7.61 -25.90 4.44
N ALA A 497 6.75 -26.37 5.36
CA ALA A 497 5.63 -25.59 5.89
C ALA A 497 5.98 -25.05 7.27
N PHE A 498 6.00 -23.73 7.43
CA PHE A 498 6.09 -23.05 8.70
C PHE A 498 4.67 -22.76 9.19
N VAL A 499 4.34 -23.25 10.38
CA VAL A 499 2.97 -23.27 10.89
C VAL A 499 2.91 -22.64 12.26
N VAL A 500 1.99 -21.71 12.46
CA VAL A 500 1.53 -21.22 13.75
C VAL A 500 0.25 -21.95 14.08
N LEU A 501 0.19 -22.59 15.24
CA LEU A 501 -0.97 -23.35 15.70
C LEU A 501 -1.97 -22.44 16.41
N ASN A 502 -3.22 -22.87 16.46
CA ASN A 502 -4.22 -22.24 17.31
C ASN A 502 -3.87 -22.40 18.79
N ASP A 503 -4.35 -21.49 19.62
CA ASP A 503 -4.06 -21.46 21.04
C ASP A 503 -4.50 -22.77 21.73
N GLY A 504 -3.63 -23.30 22.60
CA GLY A 504 -3.86 -24.57 23.29
C GLY A 504 -3.51 -25.83 22.50
N VAL A 505 -3.16 -25.73 21.22
CA VAL A 505 -2.75 -26.89 20.40
C VAL A 505 -1.28 -27.23 20.66
N PRO A 506 -0.94 -28.48 21.07
CA PRO A 506 0.42 -28.87 21.44
C PRO A 506 1.34 -28.97 20.20
N LYS A 507 2.56 -28.44 20.29
CA LYS A 507 3.61 -28.50 19.25
C LYS A 507 4.35 -29.84 19.29
N ASN A 508 3.71 -30.93 18.86
CA ASN A 508 4.27 -32.27 18.90
C ASN A 508 4.16 -33.04 17.58
N ASN A 509 4.68 -34.25 17.54
CA ASN A 509 4.67 -35.10 16.35
C ASN A 509 3.26 -35.59 15.97
N GLN A 510 2.35 -35.76 16.94
CA GLN A 510 0.98 -36.15 16.68
C GLN A 510 0.25 -35.03 15.93
N THR A 511 0.30 -33.81 16.43
CA THR A 511 -0.25 -32.62 15.77
C THR A 511 0.27 -32.47 14.34
N ARG A 512 1.60 -32.70 14.14
CA ARG A 512 2.21 -32.64 12.82
C ARG A 512 1.61 -33.69 11.87
N ARG A 513 1.46 -34.94 12.33
CA ARG A 513 0.85 -36.03 11.54
C ARG A 513 -0.60 -35.73 11.17
N GLU A 514 -1.39 -35.18 12.08
CA GLU A 514 -2.78 -34.80 11.87
C GLU A 514 -2.91 -33.71 10.78
N ILE A 515 -2.09 -32.67 10.87
CA ILE A 515 -2.04 -31.59 9.88
C ILE A 515 -1.69 -32.15 8.49
N VAL A 516 -0.64 -32.98 8.38
CA VAL A 516 -0.23 -33.56 7.11
C VAL A 516 -1.31 -34.51 6.56
N LYS A 517 -1.91 -35.35 7.43
CA LYS A 517 -3.02 -36.23 7.04
C LYS A 517 -4.17 -35.40 6.46
N LYS A 518 -4.57 -34.31 7.14
CA LYS A 518 -5.63 -33.41 6.69
C LYS A 518 -5.27 -32.73 5.35
N ALA A 519 -4.02 -32.37 5.14
CA ALA A 519 -3.55 -31.77 3.90
C ALA A 519 -3.62 -32.72 2.68
N THR A 520 -3.55 -34.04 2.90
CA THR A 520 -3.67 -35.04 1.81
C THR A 520 -5.12 -35.33 1.39
N GLU A 521 -6.10 -34.91 2.18
CA GLU A 521 -7.50 -35.05 1.80
C GLU A 521 -7.85 -34.10 0.63
N PRO A 522 -8.79 -34.50 -0.25
CA PRO A 522 -9.26 -33.62 -1.32
C PRO A 522 -9.80 -32.30 -0.79
N PHE A 523 -9.52 -31.21 -1.49
CA PHE A 523 -10.05 -29.89 -1.15
C PHE A 523 -10.34 -29.07 -2.41
N ASN A 524 -11.14 -28.04 -2.28
CA ASN A 524 -11.45 -27.11 -3.34
C ASN A 524 -10.59 -25.86 -3.21
N LEU A 525 -9.83 -25.54 -4.24
CA LEU A 525 -9.18 -24.24 -4.41
C LEU A 525 -9.94 -23.51 -5.53
N GLY A 526 -10.87 -22.66 -5.12
CA GLY A 526 -11.88 -22.14 -6.01
C GLY A 526 -12.79 -23.24 -6.57
N LYS A 527 -12.92 -23.33 -7.90
CA LYS A 527 -13.71 -24.38 -8.57
C LYS A 527 -12.94 -25.68 -8.82
N ARG A 528 -11.65 -25.74 -8.50
CA ARG A 528 -10.81 -26.93 -8.73
C ARG A 528 -10.78 -27.80 -7.48
N ARG A 529 -11.10 -29.08 -7.67
CA ARG A 529 -10.84 -30.12 -6.67
C ARG A 529 -9.37 -30.53 -6.77
N ILE A 530 -8.63 -30.35 -5.69
CA ILE A 530 -7.19 -30.62 -5.60
C ILE A 530 -6.98 -31.75 -4.60
N VAL A 531 -6.04 -32.63 -4.95
CA VAL A 531 -5.45 -33.62 -4.05
C VAL A 531 -3.95 -33.48 -4.19
N LEU A 532 -3.24 -33.23 -3.10
CA LEU A 532 -1.77 -33.12 -3.14
C LEU A 532 -1.17 -34.45 -3.58
N LYS A 533 -0.31 -34.41 -4.58
CA LYS A 533 0.52 -35.54 -4.98
C LYS A 533 1.64 -35.74 -3.96
N SER A 534 2.22 -36.93 -3.91
CA SER A 534 3.25 -37.29 -2.92
C SER A 534 4.45 -36.34 -2.88
N TYR A 535 4.83 -35.75 -4.02
CA TYR A 535 5.92 -34.77 -4.13
C TYR A 535 5.51 -33.33 -3.74
N GLU A 536 4.21 -33.05 -3.60
CA GLU A 536 3.68 -31.76 -3.16
C GLU A 536 3.51 -31.72 -1.64
N ILE A 537 3.46 -32.88 -0.97
CA ILE A 537 3.34 -32.97 0.49
C ILE A 537 4.59 -32.38 1.12
N PRO A 538 4.48 -31.46 2.11
CA PRO A 538 5.64 -30.87 2.76
C PRO A 538 6.53 -31.91 3.41
N ARG A 539 7.83 -31.84 3.16
CA ARG A 539 8.84 -32.70 3.80
C ARG A 539 9.02 -32.38 5.27
N LYS A 540 8.90 -31.09 5.62
CA LYS A 540 8.94 -30.65 7.00
C LYS A 540 7.75 -29.72 7.29
N VAL A 541 7.15 -29.92 8.45
CA VAL A 541 6.18 -29.00 9.07
C VAL A 541 6.83 -28.50 10.35
N ILE A 542 7.11 -27.19 10.40
CA ILE A 542 7.88 -26.53 11.45
C ILE A 542 6.91 -25.63 12.22
N PHE A 543 6.82 -25.81 13.53
CA PHE A 543 5.97 -24.99 14.39
C PHE A 543 6.74 -23.76 14.85
N LEU A 544 6.12 -22.58 14.69
CA LEU A 544 6.60 -21.30 15.21
C LEU A 544 5.59 -20.75 16.21
N ASP A 545 6.01 -19.80 17.05
CA ASP A 545 5.12 -19.01 17.88
C ASP A 545 4.41 -17.94 17.06
N ASP A 546 5.13 -17.27 16.15
CA ASP A 546 4.57 -16.42 15.11
C ASP A 546 5.48 -16.43 13.86
N LEU A 547 4.92 -15.99 12.73
CA LEU A 547 5.68 -15.84 11.49
C LEU A 547 6.57 -14.60 11.56
N PRO A 548 7.83 -14.66 11.05
CA PRO A 548 8.68 -13.49 11.00
C PRO A 548 8.10 -12.43 10.09
N LEU A 549 8.17 -11.16 10.50
CA LEU A 549 7.64 -10.03 9.75
C LEU A 549 8.74 -9.15 9.17
N THR A 550 8.47 -8.55 8.03
CA THR A 550 9.27 -7.48 7.44
C THR A 550 9.03 -6.15 8.17
N LYS A 551 9.83 -5.11 7.86
CA LYS A 551 9.60 -3.74 8.37
C LYS A 551 8.22 -3.16 8.02
N ALA A 552 7.55 -3.69 6.99
CA ALA A 552 6.22 -3.31 6.57
C ALA A 552 5.10 -4.19 7.19
N ASN A 553 5.41 -4.90 8.27
CA ASN A 553 4.52 -5.84 8.97
C ASN A 553 3.92 -6.92 8.06
N LYS A 554 4.65 -7.34 7.01
CA LYS A 554 4.29 -8.48 6.15
C LYS A 554 5.16 -9.67 6.48
N THR A 555 4.67 -10.88 6.24
CA THR A 555 5.44 -12.11 6.43
C THR A 555 6.77 -12.04 5.68
N ASP A 556 7.88 -12.26 6.40
CA ASP A 556 9.23 -12.22 5.83
C ASP A 556 9.60 -13.58 5.20
N PHE A 557 9.24 -13.71 3.94
CA PHE A 557 9.54 -14.89 3.14
C PHE A 557 11.03 -15.24 3.08
N ARG A 558 11.93 -14.24 3.01
CA ARG A 558 13.38 -14.45 2.92
C ARG A 558 13.93 -15.06 4.20
N LYS A 559 13.43 -14.59 5.35
CA LYS A 559 13.81 -15.13 6.65
C LYS A 559 13.36 -16.59 6.78
N LEU A 560 12.14 -16.91 6.32
CA LEU A 560 11.65 -18.30 6.29
C LEU A 560 12.48 -19.18 5.34
N GLU A 561 12.85 -18.70 4.14
CA GLU A 561 13.74 -19.45 3.24
C GLU A 561 15.14 -19.68 3.83
N LYS A 562 15.68 -18.66 4.53
CA LYS A 562 16.97 -18.82 5.24
C LYS A 562 16.87 -19.89 6.33
N MET A 563 15.84 -19.83 7.17
CA MET A 563 15.59 -20.84 8.20
C MET A 563 15.46 -22.24 7.60
N ALA A 564 14.77 -22.37 6.46
CA ALA A 564 14.60 -23.65 5.78
C ALA A 564 15.92 -24.22 5.22
N LYS A 565 16.86 -23.36 4.79
CA LYS A 565 18.18 -23.78 4.29
C LYS A 565 19.12 -24.24 5.40
N GLU A 566 18.93 -23.75 6.61
CA GLU A 566 19.74 -24.07 7.79
C GLU A 566 19.28 -25.37 8.50
N MET A 567 18.16 -25.98 8.04
CA MET A 567 17.57 -27.21 8.58
C MET A 567 17.92 -28.46 7.75
#